data_f59ebaeda6d4beb27191cfa26e510799
#
_entry.id   f59ebaeda6d4beb27191cfa26e510799
#
_cell.length_a   1.000
_cell.length_b   1.000
_cell.length_c   1.000
_cell.angle_alpha   90.00
_cell.angle_beta   90.00
_cell.angle_gamma   90.00
#
_symmetry.space_group_name_H-M   'P 1'
#
loop_
_entity.id
_entity.type
_entity.pdbx_description
1 polymer ?
#
loop_
_entity_poly.entity_id
_entity_poly.type
_entity_poly.pdbx_seq_one_letter_code
_entity_poly.pdbx_strand_id
1 'polypeptide(L)'
;NGKFSASVGTLEAWIKEQPASLQGEGLDKDENLATRVSGLTVYTGKDNIAKIYAPKQRRQALFKWFHETVCHLSGRKTHSILSKYYFWPKSHSDCRKWYHECPECELTKAKRNNMHSMYRAKQARLPRSRWGMDFYSIGNKTNRVEVLGMIDLDSLWVELACLDTRAADGVADAVRDKI
;
A
#
# COMPACT_ATOMS: atom_id res chain seq x y z
N ASN A 1 23.01 2.99 -0.93
CA ASN A 1 23.23 2.24 0.33
C ASN A 1 23.55 3.17 1.53
N GLY A 2 24.31 4.27 1.34
CA GLY A 2 24.68 5.17 2.44
C GLY A 2 23.51 5.80 3.21
N LYS A 3 22.43 6.18 2.53
CA LYS A 3 21.23 6.76 3.16
C LYS A 3 20.50 5.75 4.06
N PHE A 4 20.43 4.48 3.66
CA PHE A 4 19.83 3.43 4.49
C PHE A 4 20.65 3.21 5.76
N SER A 5 21.94 3.06 5.65
CA SER A 5 22.86 2.84 6.78
C SER A 5 22.85 4.01 7.77
N ALA A 6 22.77 5.26 7.28
CA ALA A 6 22.67 6.43 8.14
C ALA A 6 21.35 6.48 8.95
N SER A 7 20.25 6.00 8.35
CA SER A 7 18.93 6.04 9.00
C SER A 7 18.64 4.85 9.90
N VAL A 8 19.10 3.66 9.51
CA VAL A 8 18.71 2.39 10.16
C VAL A 8 19.87 1.74 10.93
N GLY A 9 21.10 2.21 10.71
CA GLY A 9 22.33 1.68 11.30
C GLY A 9 23.03 0.67 10.39
N THR A 10 24.29 0.42 10.72
CA THR A 10 25.12 -0.53 10.00
C THR A 10 24.77 -1.99 10.36
N LEU A 11 25.13 -2.92 9.50
CA LEU A 11 24.93 -4.34 9.76
C LEU A 11 25.70 -4.82 11.00
N GLU A 12 26.87 -4.26 11.25
CA GLU A 12 27.68 -4.54 12.45
C GLU A 12 26.96 -4.11 13.74
N ALA A 13 26.31 -2.95 13.72
CA ALA A 13 25.49 -2.51 14.85
C ALA A 13 24.32 -3.47 15.11
N TRP A 14 23.68 -3.98 14.05
CA TRP A 14 22.58 -4.94 14.17
C TRP A 14 23.06 -6.25 14.79
N ILE A 15 24.21 -6.78 14.36
CA ILE A 15 24.80 -8.00 14.92
C ILE A 15 25.03 -7.88 16.43
N LYS A 16 25.49 -6.71 16.89
CA LYS A 16 25.72 -6.45 18.31
C LYS A 16 24.40 -6.31 19.11
N GLU A 17 23.37 -5.74 18.50
CA GLU A 17 22.11 -5.44 19.18
C GLU A 17 21.11 -6.62 19.17
N GLN A 18 21.22 -7.54 18.21
CA GLN A 18 20.30 -8.68 18.07
C GLN A 18 20.24 -9.58 19.30
N PRO A 19 21.36 -10.05 19.90
CA PRO A 19 21.32 -10.95 21.05
C PRO A 19 20.57 -10.36 22.25
N ALA A 20 20.88 -9.11 22.58
CA ALA A 20 20.20 -8.42 23.69
C ALA A 20 18.71 -8.21 23.41
N SER A 21 18.35 -7.92 22.17
CA SER A 21 16.95 -7.77 21.75
C SER A 21 16.17 -9.08 21.81
N LEU A 22 16.79 -10.19 21.40
CA LEU A 22 16.20 -11.53 21.47
C LEU A 22 15.96 -11.97 22.91
N GLN A 23 16.95 -11.81 23.78
CA GLN A 23 16.82 -12.12 25.19
C GLN A 23 15.74 -11.29 25.88
N GLY A 24 15.66 -10.00 25.58
CA GLY A 24 14.66 -9.09 26.12
C GLY A 24 13.22 -9.39 25.65
N GLU A 25 13.05 -10.11 24.55
CA GLU A 25 11.76 -10.57 24.03
C GLU A 25 11.46 -12.05 24.34
N GLY A 26 12.37 -12.76 24.99
CA GLY A 26 12.23 -14.19 25.31
C GLY A 26 12.26 -15.10 24.08
N LEU A 27 12.92 -14.65 23.00
CA LEU A 27 13.02 -15.36 21.72
C LEU A 27 14.35 -16.08 21.53
N ASP A 28 15.21 -16.09 22.54
CA ASP A 28 16.51 -16.73 22.52
C ASP A 28 16.45 -18.25 22.30
N LYS A 29 15.30 -18.87 22.56
CA LYS A 29 15.03 -20.31 22.40
C LYS A 29 14.11 -20.65 21.22
N ASP A 30 13.78 -19.70 20.38
CA ASP A 30 12.91 -19.96 19.22
C ASP A 30 13.69 -20.73 18.14
N GLU A 31 13.25 -21.95 17.86
CA GLU A 31 13.88 -22.85 16.87
C GLU A 31 13.91 -22.29 15.45
N ASN A 32 13.04 -21.33 15.16
CA ASN A 32 12.99 -20.67 13.84
C ASN A 32 14.04 -19.54 13.72
N LEU A 33 14.71 -19.16 14.80
CA LEU A 33 15.75 -18.15 14.82
C LEU A 33 17.14 -18.82 14.87
N ALA A 34 17.97 -18.56 13.88
CA ALA A 34 19.32 -19.08 13.78
C ALA A 34 20.34 -17.98 13.50
N THR A 35 21.44 -17.97 14.24
CA THR A 35 22.55 -17.07 13.95
C THR A 35 23.42 -17.66 12.85
N ARG A 36 23.60 -16.94 11.77
CA ARG A 36 24.46 -17.30 10.64
C ARG A 36 25.94 -17.12 10.97
N VAL A 37 26.80 -17.74 10.17
CA VAL A 37 28.28 -17.63 10.29
C VAL A 37 28.76 -16.16 10.30
N SER A 38 28.00 -15.26 9.65
CA SER A 38 28.24 -13.80 9.67
C SER A 38 27.90 -13.12 11.01
N GLY A 39 27.40 -13.85 12.00
CA GLY A 39 26.90 -13.29 13.26
C GLY A 39 25.50 -12.72 13.19
N LEU A 40 24.87 -12.69 12.02
CA LEU A 40 23.52 -12.16 11.82
C LEU A 40 22.45 -13.19 12.16
N THR A 41 21.51 -12.84 13.02
CA THR A 41 20.36 -13.69 13.36
C THR A 41 19.26 -13.53 12.32
N VAL A 42 18.79 -14.66 11.82
CA VAL A 42 17.72 -14.75 10.82
C VAL A 42 16.57 -15.63 11.35
N TYR A 43 15.38 -15.27 10.97
CA TYR A 43 14.18 -16.05 11.19
C TYR A 43 13.82 -16.84 9.93
N THR A 44 13.52 -18.11 10.08
CA THR A 44 13.08 -18.97 8.97
C THR A 44 11.71 -19.54 9.34
N GLY A 45 10.67 -19.01 8.71
CA GLY A 45 9.28 -19.45 8.92
C GLY A 45 8.92 -20.70 8.10
N LYS A 46 7.63 -21.05 8.11
CA LYS A 46 7.08 -22.19 7.35
C LYS A 46 7.26 -22.10 5.84
N ASP A 47 7.43 -20.89 5.32
CA ASP A 47 7.73 -20.58 3.92
C ASP A 47 9.18 -20.86 3.52
N ASN A 48 10.00 -21.28 4.48
CA ASN A 48 11.43 -21.57 4.35
C ASN A 48 12.27 -20.38 3.82
N ILE A 49 11.73 -19.16 3.92
CA ILE A 49 12.41 -17.93 3.52
C ILE A 49 13.09 -17.32 4.73
N ALA A 50 14.42 -17.14 4.63
CA ALA A 50 15.20 -16.50 5.69
C ALA A 50 14.98 -15.00 5.71
N LYS A 51 14.55 -14.45 6.84
CA LYS A 51 14.30 -13.03 7.08
C LYS A 51 15.19 -12.53 8.19
N ILE A 52 15.77 -11.35 8.04
CA ILE A 52 16.66 -10.77 9.05
C ILE A 52 15.84 -10.38 10.28
N TYR A 53 16.23 -10.85 11.46
CA TYR A 53 15.62 -10.40 12.71
C TYR A 53 15.99 -8.94 12.97
N ALA A 54 14.99 -8.07 13.10
CA ALA A 54 15.21 -6.65 13.37
C ALA A 54 15.28 -6.35 14.87
N PRO A 55 16.42 -5.81 15.38
CA PRO A 55 16.57 -5.42 16.78
C PRO A 55 15.52 -4.36 17.16
N LYS A 56 15.01 -4.42 18.39
CA LYS A 56 13.92 -3.57 18.87
C LYS A 56 14.20 -2.07 18.66
N GLN A 57 15.44 -1.64 18.90
CA GLN A 57 15.85 -0.23 18.78
C GLN A 57 15.80 0.29 17.32
N ARG A 58 15.88 -0.61 16.34
CA ARG A 58 15.98 -0.26 14.90
C ARG A 58 14.67 -0.34 14.14
N ARG A 59 13.63 -0.95 14.70
CA ARG A 59 12.37 -1.24 14.00
C ARG A 59 11.65 0.00 13.51
N GLN A 60 11.56 1.03 14.34
CA GLN A 60 10.89 2.28 13.97
C GLN A 60 11.65 3.01 12.86
N ALA A 61 12.98 3.10 12.96
CA ALA A 61 13.81 3.70 11.91
C ALA A 61 13.72 2.90 10.60
N LEU A 62 13.69 1.56 10.69
CA LEU A 62 13.50 0.69 9.54
C LEU A 62 12.13 0.91 8.88
N PHE A 63 11.06 0.96 9.66
CA PHE A 63 9.73 1.28 9.16
C PHE A 63 9.70 2.65 8.49
N LYS A 64 10.23 3.67 9.15
CA LYS A 64 10.27 5.05 8.65
C LYS A 64 10.97 5.11 7.30
N TRP A 65 12.14 4.49 7.18
CA TRP A 65 12.89 4.46 5.93
C TRP A 65 12.10 3.82 4.78
N PHE A 66 11.49 2.63 5.01
CA PHE A 66 10.66 1.98 4.00
C PHE A 66 9.43 2.80 3.66
N HIS A 67 8.73 3.35 4.66
CA HIS A 67 7.52 4.13 4.49
C HIS A 67 7.75 5.40 3.64
N GLU A 68 8.83 6.12 3.88
CA GLU A 68 9.23 7.31 3.12
C GLU A 68 9.70 6.95 1.70
N THR A 69 10.51 5.90 1.56
CA THR A 69 11.05 5.46 0.26
C THR A 69 9.94 5.03 -0.71
N VAL A 70 8.84 4.45 -0.20
CA VAL A 70 7.70 4.00 -1.02
C VAL A 70 6.54 5.00 -1.02
N CYS A 71 6.83 6.29 -0.92
CA CYS A 71 5.86 7.38 -1.01
C CYS A 71 4.71 7.26 0.00
N HIS A 72 5.02 7.02 1.26
CA HIS A 72 4.06 7.00 2.37
C HIS A 72 2.89 6.04 2.18
N LEU A 73 3.14 4.82 1.73
CA LEU A 73 2.11 3.78 1.63
C LEU A 73 1.48 3.50 2.99
N SER A 74 0.25 2.96 2.99
CA SER A 74 -0.43 2.58 4.25
C SER A 74 0.39 1.59 5.06
N GLY A 75 0.24 1.60 6.40
CA GLY A 75 1.00 0.73 7.30
C GLY A 75 0.94 -0.74 6.92
N ARG A 76 -0.21 -1.22 6.42
CA ARG A 76 -0.36 -2.60 5.92
C ARG A 76 0.47 -2.86 4.66
N LYS A 77 0.48 -1.94 3.70
CA LYS A 77 1.28 -2.07 2.47
C LYS A 77 2.77 -1.98 2.77
N THR A 78 3.19 -1.04 3.62
CA THR A 78 4.59 -0.93 4.06
C THR A 78 5.03 -2.21 4.78
N HIS A 79 4.21 -2.76 5.69
CA HIS A 79 4.48 -4.04 6.34
C HIS A 79 4.62 -5.19 5.33
N SER A 80 3.75 -5.27 4.32
CA SER A 80 3.81 -6.31 3.30
C SER A 80 5.13 -6.31 2.51
N ILE A 81 5.71 -5.14 2.26
CA ILE A 81 7.03 -5.03 1.62
C ILE A 81 8.13 -5.42 2.60
N LEU A 82 8.09 -4.87 3.81
CA LEU A 82 9.09 -5.02 4.84
C LEU A 82 9.21 -6.47 5.32
N SER A 83 8.09 -7.16 5.49
CA SER A 83 8.02 -8.56 5.95
C SER A 83 8.58 -9.59 4.97
N LYS A 84 8.92 -9.18 3.75
CA LYS A 84 9.67 -10.04 2.81
C LYS A 84 11.13 -10.23 3.21
N TYR A 85 11.71 -9.25 3.90
CA TYR A 85 13.14 -9.19 4.22
C TYR A 85 13.43 -9.22 5.70
N TYR A 86 12.51 -8.71 6.52
CA TYR A 86 12.71 -8.53 7.96
C TYR A 86 11.62 -9.21 8.76
N PHE A 87 11.99 -9.63 9.96
CA PHE A 87 11.09 -10.27 10.91
C PHE A 87 11.27 -9.68 12.31
N TRP A 88 10.18 -9.44 13.00
CA TRP A 88 10.06 -9.31 14.46
C TRP A 88 8.62 -9.59 14.91
N PRO A 89 8.42 -10.02 16.17
CA PRO A 89 7.08 -10.25 16.71
C PRO A 89 6.23 -8.99 16.66
N LYS A 90 4.94 -9.14 16.32
CA LYS A 90 3.96 -8.04 16.24
C LYS A 90 4.29 -6.96 15.20
N SER A 91 5.15 -7.25 14.22
CA SER A 91 5.56 -6.29 13.18
C SER A 91 4.39 -5.62 12.46
N HIS A 92 3.28 -6.33 12.21
CA HIS A 92 2.08 -5.78 11.61
C HIS A 92 1.43 -4.70 12.49
N SER A 93 1.33 -4.93 13.80
CA SER A 93 0.77 -3.99 14.76
C SER A 93 1.63 -2.73 14.88
N ASP A 94 2.95 -2.92 14.98
CA ASP A 94 3.91 -1.83 15.07
C ASP A 94 3.88 -0.94 13.82
N CYS A 95 3.90 -1.54 12.63
CA CYS A 95 3.79 -0.80 11.37
C CYS A 95 2.49 -0.01 11.25
N ARG A 96 1.38 -0.56 11.76
CA ARG A 96 0.11 0.15 11.79
C ARG A 96 0.16 1.35 12.76
N LYS A 97 0.72 1.16 13.95
CA LYS A 97 0.91 2.22 14.94
C LYS A 97 1.74 3.38 14.36
N TRP A 98 2.95 3.09 13.87
CA TRP A 98 3.86 4.11 13.33
C TRP A 98 3.32 4.82 12.08
N TYR A 99 2.48 4.14 11.29
CA TYR A 99 1.77 4.79 10.19
C TYR A 99 0.82 5.89 10.66
N HIS A 100 0.09 5.67 11.76
CA HIS A 100 -0.79 6.68 12.34
C HIS A 100 -0.03 7.81 13.04
N GLU A 101 1.22 7.60 13.39
CA GLU A 101 2.11 8.60 13.97
C GLU A 101 2.84 9.45 12.88
N CYS A 102 2.67 9.13 11.60
CA CYS A 102 3.32 9.87 10.52
C CYS A 102 2.58 11.18 10.23
N PRO A 103 3.21 12.35 10.46
CA PRO A 103 2.54 13.64 10.30
C PRO A 103 2.16 13.94 8.85
N GLU A 104 2.98 13.54 7.89
CA GLU A 104 2.67 13.73 6.47
C GLU A 104 1.46 12.90 6.03
N CYS A 105 1.35 11.66 6.53
CA CYS A 105 0.17 10.84 6.27
C CYS A 105 -1.09 11.38 6.95
N GLU A 106 -0.97 11.98 8.12
CA GLU A 106 -2.10 12.59 8.82
C GLU A 106 -2.63 13.82 8.07
N LEU A 107 -1.74 14.65 7.55
CA LEU A 107 -2.10 15.86 6.82
C LEU A 107 -2.64 15.59 5.41
N THR A 108 -2.07 14.60 4.70
CA THR A 108 -2.38 14.38 3.27
C THR A 108 -3.48 13.37 3.05
N LYS A 109 -3.63 12.39 3.94
CA LYS A 109 -4.67 11.37 3.81
C LYS A 109 -5.91 11.78 4.59
N ALA A 110 -6.84 12.39 3.88
CA ALA A 110 -8.17 12.69 4.43
C ALA A 110 -8.70 11.47 5.20
N LYS A 111 -9.07 11.66 6.44
CA LYS A 111 -9.82 10.66 7.21
C LYS A 111 -11.07 10.35 6.41
N ARG A 112 -11.12 9.19 5.77
CA ARG A 112 -12.37 8.71 5.22
C ARG A 112 -13.32 8.59 6.39
N ASN A 113 -14.22 9.56 6.53
CA ASN A 113 -15.40 9.33 7.34
C ASN A 113 -15.99 8.03 6.81
N ASN A 114 -16.09 7.03 7.69
CA ASN A 114 -16.82 5.81 7.40
C ASN A 114 -18.31 6.17 7.26
N MET A 115 -18.63 6.92 6.23
CA MET A 115 -19.97 6.90 5.70
C MET A 115 -20.13 5.46 5.21
N HIS A 116 -20.76 4.65 6.05
CA HIS A 116 -21.23 3.35 5.65
C HIS A 116 -22.11 3.60 4.42
N SER A 117 -21.53 3.41 3.25
CA SER A 117 -22.30 3.31 2.03
C SER A 117 -23.18 2.07 2.21
N MET A 118 -24.40 2.29 2.64
CA MET A 118 -25.43 1.25 2.69
C MET A 118 -25.79 0.73 1.29
N TYR A 119 -25.24 1.34 0.27
CA TYR A 119 -25.34 0.90 -1.11
C TYR A 119 -24.16 -0.02 -1.47
N ARG A 120 -24.30 -1.31 -1.13
CA ARG A 120 -23.68 -2.32 -1.98
C ARG A 120 -24.37 -2.21 -3.34
N ALA A 121 -23.67 -1.66 -4.32
CA ALA A 121 -24.11 -1.77 -5.69
C ALA A 121 -24.39 -3.26 -5.97
N LYS A 122 -25.65 -3.60 -6.25
CA LYS A 122 -25.98 -4.98 -6.64
C LYS A 122 -25.11 -5.30 -7.84
N GLN A 123 -24.31 -6.36 -7.77
CA GLN A 123 -23.52 -6.79 -8.91
C GLN A 123 -24.47 -7.06 -10.07
N ALA A 124 -24.21 -6.48 -11.19
CA ALA A 124 -24.86 -6.82 -12.45
C ALA A 124 -24.54 -8.31 -12.74
N ARG A 125 -25.52 -9.06 -13.21
CA ARG A 125 -25.36 -10.51 -13.46
C ARG A 125 -25.15 -10.84 -14.92
N LEU A 126 -25.38 -9.87 -15.81
CA LEU A 126 -25.31 -10.04 -17.26
C LEU A 126 -24.50 -8.89 -17.87
N PRO A 127 -23.57 -9.17 -18.78
CA PRO A 127 -22.88 -8.14 -19.56
C PRO A 127 -23.87 -7.16 -20.21
N ARG A 128 -23.51 -5.88 -20.24
CA ARG A 128 -24.32 -4.78 -20.78
C ARG A 128 -25.64 -4.52 -20.04
N SER A 129 -25.86 -5.12 -18.85
CA SER A 129 -27.08 -4.88 -18.09
C SER A 129 -27.03 -3.61 -17.26
N ARG A 130 -25.83 -3.12 -16.94
CA ARG A 130 -25.63 -1.94 -16.09
C ARG A 130 -24.34 -1.21 -16.38
N TRP A 131 -24.44 0.06 -16.70
CA TRP A 131 -23.33 0.92 -17.04
C TRP A 131 -23.07 1.97 -15.96
N GLY A 132 -21.79 2.16 -15.61
CA GLY A 132 -21.31 3.32 -14.89
C GLY A 132 -20.85 4.36 -15.89
N MET A 133 -21.16 5.63 -15.67
CA MET A 133 -20.75 6.73 -16.54
C MET A 133 -20.13 7.84 -15.73
N ASP A 134 -19.08 8.46 -16.25
CA ASP A 134 -18.45 9.62 -15.64
C ASP A 134 -17.81 10.52 -16.70
N PHE A 135 -17.63 11.81 -16.36
CA PHE A 135 -17.03 12.79 -17.27
C PHE A 135 -15.61 13.12 -16.84
N TYR A 136 -14.73 13.17 -17.81
CA TYR A 136 -13.37 13.67 -17.67
C TYR A 136 -13.15 14.87 -18.58
N SER A 137 -12.51 15.90 -18.07
CA SER A 137 -12.06 17.03 -18.87
C SER A 137 -10.55 16.97 -19.03
N ILE A 138 -10.09 16.96 -20.25
CA ILE A 138 -8.67 16.90 -20.62
C ILE A 138 -8.29 18.22 -21.29
N GLY A 139 -7.14 18.79 -20.90
CA GLY A 139 -6.61 20.03 -21.48
C GLY A 139 -6.72 21.25 -20.55
N ASN A 140 -6.46 22.43 -21.12
CA ASN A 140 -6.45 23.71 -20.44
C ASN A 140 -7.79 24.44 -20.64
N LYS A 141 -7.97 25.60 -19.96
CA LYS A 141 -9.18 26.44 -20.09
C LYS A 141 -9.53 26.84 -21.52
N THR A 142 -8.51 26.96 -22.38
CA THR A 142 -8.67 27.36 -23.78
C THR A 142 -8.76 26.21 -24.78
N ASN A 143 -8.36 25.00 -24.36
CA ASN A 143 -8.36 23.83 -25.25
C ASN A 143 -8.78 22.60 -24.41
N ARG A 144 -10.05 22.58 -24.03
CA ARG A 144 -10.64 21.56 -23.17
C ARG A 144 -11.46 20.59 -24.01
N VAL A 145 -11.18 19.32 -23.86
CA VAL A 145 -11.96 18.22 -24.43
C VAL A 145 -12.71 17.52 -23.32
N GLU A 146 -14.00 17.33 -23.49
CA GLU A 146 -14.84 16.54 -22.59
C GLU A 146 -14.86 15.10 -23.07
N VAL A 147 -14.59 14.18 -22.17
CA VAL A 147 -14.61 12.74 -22.46
C VAL A 147 -15.66 12.08 -21.56
N LEU A 148 -16.62 11.42 -22.17
CA LEU A 148 -17.55 10.55 -21.47
C LEU A 148 -16.93 9.15 -21.38
N GLY A 149 -16.62 8.70 -20.17
CA GLY A 149 -16.23 7.32 -19.88
C GLY A 149 -17.46 6.50 -19.49
N MET A 150 -17.61 5.36 -20.10
CA MET A 150 -18.68 4.40 -19.81
C MET A 150 -18.07 3.05 -19.48
N ILE A 151 -18.47 2.42 -18.41
CA ILE A 151 -17.98 1.09 -18.00
C ILE A 151 -19.15 0.15 -17.75
N ASP A 152 -19.15 -0.99 -18.40
CA ASP A 152 -20.03 -2.08 -18.06
C ASP A 152 -19.60 -2.69 -16.72
N LEU A 153 -20.48 -2.66 -15.73
CA LEU A 153 -20.17 -3.05 -14.34
C LEU A 153 -20.01 -4.56 -14.14
N ASP A 154 -20.37 -5.37 -15.13
CA ASP A 154 -20.23 -6.81 -15.07
C ASP A 154 -18.96 -7.30 -15.80
N SER A 155 -18.81 -6.94 -17.07
CA SER A 155 -17.64 -7.33 -17.87
C SER A 155 -16.40 -6.46 -17.65
N LEU A 156 -16.56 -5.26 -17.02
CA LEU A 156 -15.55 -4.21 -16.90
C LEU A 156 -15.07 -3.65 -18.25
N TRP A 157 -15.84 -3.87 -19.31
CA TRP A 157 -15.58 -3.27 -20.60
C TRP A 157 -15.76 -1.76 -20.56
N VAL A 158 -14.83 -1.03 -21.17
CA VAL A 158 -14.81 0.44 -21.16
C VAL A 158 -14.98 0.97 -22.56
N GLU A 159 -15.92 1.92 -22.71
CA GLU A 159 -16.10 2.74 -23.89
C GLU A 159 -15.81 4.20 -23.57
N LEU A 160 -15.24 4.92 -24.54
CA LEU A 160 -14.96 6.35 -24.42
C LEU A 160 -15.56 7.10 -25.60
N ALA A 161 -16.16 8.26 -25.31
CA ALA A 161 -16.68 9.18 -26.32
C ALA A 161 -16.14 10.58 -26.05
N CYS A 162 -15.57 11.23 -27.07
CA CYS A 162 -15.23 12.65 -27.00
C CYS A 162 -16.46 13.48 -27.31
N LEU A 163 -16.70 14.49 -26.48
CA LEU A 163 -17.84 15.40 -26.61
C LEU A 163 -17.36 16.84 -26.66
N ASP A 164 -18.00 17.66 -27.45
CA ASP A 164 -17.73 19.11 -27.46
C ASP A 164 -18.28 19.79 -26.20
N THR A 165 -19.41 19.28 -25.70
CA THR A 165 -20.07 19.80 -24.51
C THR A 165 -20.70 18.66 -23.71
N ARG A 166 -21.05 18.94 -22.44
CA ARG A 166 -21.81 18.00 -21.59
C ARG A 166 -23.33 18.12 -21.76
N ALA A 167 -23.79 18.60 -22.93
CA ALA A 167 -25.21 18.72 -23.21
C ALA A 167 -25.88 17.35 -23.30
N ALA A 168 -27.12 17.27 -22.83
CA ALA A 168 -27.86 16.00 -22.72
C ALA A 168 -28.00 15.27 -24.08
N ASP A 169 -28.22 16.01 -25.14
CA ASP A 169 -28.41 15.46 -26.49
C ASP A 169 -27.15 14.76 -26.98
N GLY A 170 -25.97 15.44 -26.86
CA GLY A 170 -24.69 14.86 -27.25
C GLY A 170 -24.32 13.63 -26.42
N VAL A 171 -24.67 13.62 -25.14
CA VAL A 171 -24.49 12.46 -24.26
C VAL A 171 -25.39 11.30 -24.69
N ALA A 172 -26.67 11.59 -24.98
CA ALA A 172 -27.62 10.57 -25.41
C ALA A 172 -27.21 9.92 -26.74
N ASP A 173 -26.69 10.72 -27.68
CA ASP A 173 -26.19 10.20 -28.96
C ASP A 173 -24.95 9.34 -28.76
N ALA A 174 -23.98 9.78 -27.95
CA ALA A 174 -22.80 9.00 -27.63
C ALA A 174 -23.13 7.66 -26.95
N VAL A 175 -24.10 7.65 -26.02
CA VAL A 175 -24.59 6.44 -25.37
C VAL A 175 -25.22 5.49 -26.38
N ARG A 176 -26.11 6.01 -27.25
CA ARG A 176 -26.78 5.19 -28.29
C ARG A 176 -25.79 4.57 -29.29
N ASP A 177 -24.71 5.29 -29.61
CA ASP A 177 -23.69 4.81 -30.57
C ASP A 177 -22.79 3.72 -29.96
N LYS A 178 -22.55 3.74 -28.67
CA LYS A 178 -21.55 2.90 -27.99
C LYS A 178 -22.13 1.71 -27.22
N ILE A 179 -23.40 1.79 -26.79
CA ILE A 179 -24.08 0.77 -25.99
C ILE A 179 -25.22 0.13 -26.76
#